data_466ff325d395cf92ca765c9f2dfc47aa
#
_entry.id   466ff325d395cf92ca765c9f2dfc47aa
#
_cell.length_a   1.000
_cell.length_b   1.000
_cell.length_c   1.000
_cell.angle_alpha   90.00
_cell.angle_beta   90.00
_cell.angle_gamma   90.00
#
_symmetry.space_group_name_H-M   'P 1'
#
loop_
_entity.id
_entity.type
_entity.pdbx_description
1 polymer ?
#
loop_
_entity_poly.entity_id
_entity_poly.type
_entity_poly.pdbx_seq_one_letter_code
_entity_poly.pdbx_strand_id
1 'polypeptide(L)'
;MQAKDSKGALISSSEAARILGVHAASIKRWSDQGKIQCIRTPGGHRRFLRSEINDMRRSTIDKPQEFRDRLLSHLLSGQQLQAEGELLSFWGQSGRWEHVGDAVGVLLEDIGKAWLEGDLLISEEHVASETLLRSLARLRTMMPQQPKALTCALATAPGDDHTIGLALSELVLAEHNWQTLWLGRHCPTETLIEVIKRPS
;
A
#
# COMPACT_ATOMS: atom_id res chain seq x y z
N MET A 1 -5.67 28.32 5.50
CA MET A 1 -7.14 28.52 5.57
C MET A 1 -7.71 27.94 4.28
N GLN A 2 -8.04 26.64 4.21
CA GLN A 2 -8.83 25.97 3.15
C GLN A 2 -8.87 24.46 3.42
N ALA A 3 -9.70 24.03 4.37
CA ALA A 3 -10.00 22.61 4.60
C ALA A 3 -11.43 22.42 5.17
N LYS A 4 -12.40 23.19 4.68
CA LYS A 4 -13.76 23.17 5.26
C LYS A 4 -14.91 22.84 4.29
N ASP A 5 -14.66 22.64 2.98
CA ASP A 5 -15.75 22.49 1.99
C ASP A 5 -15.89 21.14 1.29
N SER A 6 -15.18 20.10 1.72
CA SER A 6 -15.25 18.79 1.02
C SER A 6 -16.36 17.84 1.49
N LYS A 7 -17.02 18.11 2.62
CA LYS A 7 -18.04 17.20 3.18
C LYS A 7 -19.39 17.17 2.43
N GLY A 8 -19.72 18.21 1.68
CA GLY A 8 -20.99 18.32 0.94
C GLY A 8 -20.87 18.23 -0.59
N ALA A 9 -19.67 18.01 -1.14
CA ALA A 9 -19.47 17.99 -2.59
C ALA A 9 -20.13 16.79 -3.25
N LEU A 10 -20.97 17.06 -4.27
CA LEU A 10 -21.61 16.03 -5.08
C LEU A 10 -20.69 15.63 -6.25
N ILE A 11 -20.42 14.33 -6.38
CA ILE A 11 -19.55 13.76 -7.42
C ILE A 11 -20.35 12.88 -8.40
N SER A 12 -19.78 12.66 -9.59
CA SER A 12 -20.38 11.81 -10.62
C SER A 12 -20.18 10.31 -10.35
N SER A 13 -20.93 9.45 -11.07
CA SER A 13 -20.71 7.99 -11.01
C SER A 13 -19.28 7.59 -11.41
N SER A 14 -18.69 8.26 -12.39
CA SER A 14 -17.33 7.98 -12.84
C SER A 14 -16.29 8.39 -11.79
N GLU A 15 -16.51 9.50 -11.11
CA GLU A 15 -15.64 9.95 -10.01
C GLU A 15 -15.77 9.06 -8.78
N ALA A 16 -16.99 8.66 -8.40
CA ALA A 16 -17.23 7.70 -7.33
C ALA A 16 -16.58 6.34 -7.63
N ALA A 17 -16.67 5.87 -8.87
CA ALA A 17 -16.02 4.65 -9.33
C ALA A 17 -14.49 4.72 -9.19
N ARG A 18 -13.89 5.83 -9.56
CA ARG A 18 -12.45 6.07 -9.40
C ARG A 18 -12.03 6.07 -7.93
N ILE A 19 -12.82 6.69 -7.05
CA ILE A 19 -12.52 6.73 -5.60
C ILE A 19 -12.60 5.34 -4.97
N LEU A 20 -13.56 4.51 -5.40
CA LEU A 20 -13.77 3.16 -4.87
C LEU A 20 -12.97 2.08 -5.61
N GLY A 21 -12.19 2.42 -6.64
CA GLY A 21 -11.42 1.46 -7.42
C GLY A 21 -12.28 0.45 -8.21
N VAL A 22 -13.51 0.83 -8.61
CA VAL A 22 -14.46 -0.07 -9.29
C VAL A 22 -14.94 0.50 -10.62
N HIS A 23 -15.60 -0.32 -11.45
CA HIS A 23 -16.18 0.15 -12.70
C HIS A 23 -17.43 1.01 -12.45
N ALA A 24 -17.67 2.05 -13.27
CA ALA A 24 -18.83 2.94 -13.13
C ALA A 24 -20.18 2.21 -13.19
N ALA A 25 -20.26 1.07 -13.89
CA ALA A 25 -21.44 0.20 -13.91
C ALA A 25 -21.75 -0.40 -12.53
N SER A 26 -20.72 -0.70 -11.73
CA SER A 26 -20.89 -1.18 -10.35
C SER A 26 -21.52 -0.12 -9.46
N ILE A 27 -21.08 1.13 -9.57
CA ILE A 27 -21.65 2.26 -8.82
C ILE A 27 -23.15 2.44 -9.16
N LYS A 28 -23.49 2.36 -10.44
CA LYS A 28 -24.90 2.44 -10.88
C LYS A 28 -25.73 1.31 -10.28
N ARG A 29 -25.24 0.06 -10.37
CA ARG A 29 -25.90 -1.11 -9.79
C ARG A 29 -26.08 -1.01 -8.28
N TRP A 30 -25.05 -0.58 -7.56
CA TRP A 30 -25.11 -0.41 -6.10
C TRP A 30 -26.09 0.69 -5.69
N SER A 31 -26.18 1.77 -6.47
CA SER A 31 -27.18 2.81 -6.28
C SER A 31 -28.62 2.29 -6.52
N ASP A 32 -28.81 1.46 -7.55
CA ASP A 32 -30.11 0.86 -7.85
C ASP A 32 -30.53 -0.19 -6.79
N GLN A 33 -29.53 -0.83 -6.13
CA GLN A 33 -29.72 -1.75 -5.01
C GLN A 33 -29.87 -1.05 -3.64
N GLY A 34 -29.82 0.28 -3.60
CA GLY A 34 -29.88 1.05 -2.35
C GLY A 34 -28.64 0.94 -1.45
N LYS A 35 -27.54 0.33 -1.95
CA LYS A 35 -26.27 0.22 -1.21
C LYS A 35 -25.52 1.54 -1.11
N ILE A 36 -25.75 2.44 -2.06
CA ILE A 36 -25.19 3.80 -2.09
C ILE A 36 -26.32 4.75 -2.37
N GLN A 37 -26.45 5.78 -1.56
CA GLN A 37 -27.44 6.82 -1.79
C GLN A 37 -27.01 7.71 -2.95
N CYS A 38 -27.95 8.09 -3.82
CA CYS A 38 -27.71 9.02 -4.89
C CYS A 38 -28.82 10.05 -5.03
N ILE A 39 -28.44 11.24 -5.43
CA ILE A 39 -29.36 12.30 -5.84
C ILE A 39 -29.41 12.28 -7.37
N ARG A 40 -30.60 12.33 -7.96
CA ARG A 40 -30.75 12.47 -9.41
C ARG A 40 -30.93 13.95 -9.76
N THR A 41 -30.14 14.42 -10.70
CA THR A 41 -30.33 15.75 -11.28
C THR A 41 -31.59 15.79 -12.17
N PRO A 42 -32.13 16.97 -12.50
CA PRO A 42 -33.27 17.08 -13.46
C PRO A 42 -33.01 16.38 -14.80
N GLY A 43 -31.74 16.30 -15.24
CA GLY A 43 -31.31 15.56 -16.44
C GLY A 43 -31.10 14.06 -16.23
N GLY A 44 -31.53 13.48 -15.10
CA GLY A 44 -31.45 12.04 -14.80
C GLY A 44 -30.06 11.53 -14.38
N HIS A 45 -29.04 12.40 -14.28
CA HIS A 45 -27.70 11.98 -13.88
C HIS A 45 -27.60 11.75 -12.38
N ARG A 46 -26.95 10.64 -11.98
CA ARG A 46 -26.69 10.31 -10.58
C ARG A 46 -25.56 11.18 -10.02
N ARG A 47 -25.76 11.69 -8.81
CA ARG A 47 -24.78 12.39 -8.00
C ARG A 47 -24.67 11.73 -6.62
N PHE A 48 -23.49 11.64 -6.09
CA PHE A 48 -23.16 10.97 -4.83
C PHE A 48 -22.47 11.98 -3.91
N LEU A 49 -22.74 11.92 -2.63
CA LEU A 49 -21.99 12.68 -1.64
C LEU A 49 -20.57 12.12 -1.57
N ARG A 50 -19.57 12.97 -1.78
CA ARG A 50 -18.15 12.59 -1.71
C ARG A 50 -17.79 11.99 -0.33
N SER A 51 -18.38 12.52 0.76
CA SER A 51 -18.19 11.98 2.11
C SER A 51 -18.67 10.55 2.20
N GLU A 52 -19.87 10.23 1.72
CA GLU A 52 -20.44 8.88 1.73
C GLU A 52 -19.59 7.87 0.95
N ILE A 53 -19.10 8.27 -0.21
CA ILE A 53 -18.20 7.45 -1.03
C ILE A 53 -16.86 7.22 -0.32
N ASN A 54 -16.30 8.25 0.33
CA ASN A 54 -15.08 8.09 1.12
C ASN A 54 -15.30 7.23 2.37
N ASP A 55 -16.46 7.35 3.03
CA ASP A 55 -16.79 6.53 4.20
C ASP A 55 -17.03 5.07 3.80
N MET A 56 -17.68 4.83 2.64
CA MET A 56 -17.81 3.50 2.07
C MET A 56 -16.43 2.90 1.71
N ARG A 57 -15.52 3.69 1.14
CA ARG A 57 -14.15 3.26 0.91
C ARG A 57 -13.45 2.84 2.21
N ARG A 58 -13.62 3.63 3.28
CA ARG A 58 -13.06 3.33 4.61
C ARG A 58 -13.68 2.10 5.26
N SER A 59 -14.97 1.85 5.03
CA SER A 59 -15.67 0.68 5.58
C SER A 59 -15.47 -0.61 4.77
N THR A 60 -15.04 -0.48 3.50
CA THR A 60 -14.74 -1.60 2.60
C THR A 60 -13.27 -2.03 2.71
N ILE A 61 -12.39 -1.14 3.14
CA ILE A 61 -11.03 -1.48 3.55
C ILE A 61 -11.18 -2.25 4.87
N ASP A 62 -10.72 -3.49 4.93
CA ASP A 62 -10.42 -4.20 6.17
C ASP A 62 -9.87 -3.18 7.15
N LYS A 63 -10.45 -3.10 8.35
CA LYS A 63 -9.93 -2.15 9.33
C LYS A 63 -8.43 -2.35 9.38
N PRO A 64 -7.61 -1.28 9.22
CA PRO A 64 -6.15 -1.46 9.16
C PRO A 64 -5.60 -2.28 10.32
N GLN A 65 -6.30 -2.29 11.45
CA GLN A 65 -5.95 -3.12 12.60
C GLN A 65 -6.14 -4.62 12.31
N GLU A 66 -7.30 -5.02 11.77
CA GLU A 66 -7.58 -6.44 11.47
C GLU A 66 -6.59 -7.01 10.45
N PHE A 67 -6.21 -6.20 9.45
CA PHE A 67 -5.15 -6.55 8.50
C PHE A 67 -3.80 -6.75 9.22
N ARG A 68 -3.40 -5.82 10.10
CA ARG A 68 -2.14 -5.91 10.84
C ARG A 68 -2.09 -7.13 11.74
N ASP A 69 -3.18 -7.43 12.44
CA ASP A 69 -3.26 -8.57 13.36
C ASP A 69 -3.09 -9.91 12.61
N ARG A 70 -3.76 -10.07 11.44
CA ARG A 70 -3.62 -11.26 10.60
C ARG A 70 -2.22 -11.35 9.99
N LEU A 71 -1.72 -10.24 9.45
CA LEU A 71 -0.38 -10.20 8.86
C LEU A 71 0.67 -10.56 9.91
N LEU A 72 0.62 -9.97 11.11
CA LEU A 72 1.54 -10.27 12.21
C LEU A 72 1.56 -11.76 12.55
N SER A 73 0.38 -12.37 12.70
CA SER A 73 0.26 -13.81 12.98
C SER A 73 0.98 -14.67 11.94
N HIS A 74 0.82 -14.34 10.65
CA HIS A 74 1.48 -15.06 9.57
C HIS A 74 2.99 -14.81 9.54
N LEU A 75 3.43 -13.58 9.82
CA LEU A 75 4.85 -13.21 9.85
C LEU A 75 5.58 -13.95 10.96
N LEU A 76 5.05 -13.94 12.19
CA LEU A 76 5.63 -14.64 13.35
C LEU A 76 5.69 -16.17 13.16
N SER A 77 4.75 -16.71 12.38
CA SER A 77 4.72 -18.15 12.05
C SER A 77 5.54 -18.53 10.81
N GLY A 78 6.24 -17.58 10.18
CA GLY A 78 7.01 -17.81 8.96
C GLY A 78 6.15 -18.21 7.73
N GLN A 79 4.85 -17.90 7.74
CA GLN A 79 3.88 -18.30 6.73
C GLN A 79 3.89 -17.31 5.55
N GLN A 80 4.93 -17.39 4.71
CA GLN A 80 5.17 -16.43 3.63
C GLN A 80 3.99 -16.32 2.65
N LEU A 81 3.41 -17.42 2.19
CA LEU A 81 2.31 -17.40 1.21
C LEU A 81 1.05 -16.74 1.78
N GLN A 82 0.76 -16.95 3.05
CA GLN A 82 -0.36 -16.33 3.73
C GLN A 82 -0.12 -14.83 3.91
N ALA A 83 1.09 -14.44 4.29
CA ALA A 83 1.48 -13.03 4.38
C ALA A 83 1.35 -12.32 3.01
N GLU A 84 1.79 -12.95 1.92
CA GLU A 84 1.59 -12.44 0.55
C GLU A 84 0.11 -12.26 0.23
N GLY A 85 -0.74 -13.24 0.61
CA GLY A 85 -2.18 -13.19 0.43
C GLY A 85 -2.83 -12.00 1.15
N GLU A 86 -2.44 -11.75 2.41
CA GLU A 86 -2.94 -10.61 3.19
C GLU A 86 -2.50 -9.27 2.57
N LEU A 87 -1.24 -9.14 2.17
CA LEU A 87 -0.72 -7.94 1.52
C LEU A 87 -1.46 -7.64 0.22
N LEU A 88 -1.68 -8.66 -0.64
CA LEU A 88 -2.44 -8.52 -1.88
C LEU A 88 -3.91 -8.21 -1.64
N SER A 89 -4.54 -8.83 -0.64
CA SER A 89 -5.93 -8.56 -0.27
C SER A 89 -6.12 -7.12 0.15
N PHE A 90 -5.23 -6.62 1.02
CA PHE A 90 -5.29 -5.23 1.48
C PHE A 90 -4.98 -4.24 0.35
N TRP A 91 -4.00 -4.53 -0.51
CA TRP A 91 -3.73 -3.76 -1.72
C TRP A 91 -4.96 -3.75 -2.66
N GLY A 92 -5.56 -4.90 -2.93
CA GLY A 92 -6.77 -5.01 -3.78
C GLY A 92 -7.95 -4.19 -3.28
N GLN A 93 -8.09 -4.01 -1.96
CA GLN A 93 -9.11 -3.18 -1.33
C GLN A 93 -8.75 -1.70 -1.33
N SER A 94 -7.50 -1.38 -1.02
CA SER A 94 -7.01 0.01 -0.92
C SER A 94 -6.68 0.63 -2.28
N GLY A 95 -6.36 -0.20 -3.27
CA GLY A 95 -5.99 0.16 -4.63
C GLY A 95 -4.62 0.82 -4.77
N ARG A 96 -3.80 0.87 -3.70
CA ARG A 96 -2.52 1.57 -3.69
C ARG A 96 -1.53 0.95 -2.71
N TRP A 97 -0.28 0.78 -3.18
CA TRP A 97 0.81 0.27 -2.34
C TRP A 97 1.23 1.24 -1.23
N GLU A 98 1.02 2.55 -1.39
CA GLU A 98 1.27 3.51 -0.32
C GLU A 98 0.42 3.20 0.93
N HIS A 99 -0.85 2.80 0.77
CA HIS A 99 -1.71 2.44 1.89
C HIS A 99 -1.25 1.15 2.59
N VAL A 100 -0.73 0.19 1.80
CA VAL A 100 -0.10 -1.02 2.37
C VAL A 100 1.15 -0.63 3.15
N GLY A 101 1.99 0.24 2.59
CA GLY A 101 3.20 0.75 3.24
C GLY A 101 2.88 1.44 4.57
N ASP A 102 1.87 2.32 4.60
CA ASP A 102 1.44 2.99 5.84
C ASP A 102 0.98 1.99 6.91
N ALA A 103 0.16 0.99 6.53
CA ALA A 103 -0.33 -0.02 7.47
C ALA A 103 0.78 -0.93 7.99
N VAL A 104 1.71 -1.33 7.11
CA VAL A 104 2.89 -2.14 7.49
C VAL A 104 3.85 -1.31 8.34
N GLY A 105 4.03 -0.02 8.06
CA GLY A 105 4.84 0.88 8.88
C GLY A 105 4.39 0.89 10.34
N VAL A 106 3.08 1.03 10.59
CA VAL A 106 2.51 0.94 11.95
C VAL A 106 2.76 -0.44 12.58
N LEU A 107 2.61 -1.53 11.80
CA LEU A 107 2.90 -2.88 12.30
C LEU A 107 4.37 -3.03 12.74
N LEU A 108 5.30 -2.49 11.96
CA LEU A 108 6.73 -2.54 12.30
C LEU A 108 7.05 -1.72 13.56
N GLU A 109 6.38 -0.58 13.77
CA GLU A 109 6.49 0.17 15.03
C GLU A 109 5.96 -0.64 16.22
N ASP A 110 4.84 -1.36 16.06
CA ASP A 110 4.26 -2.20 17.10
C ASP A 110 5.19 -3.40 17.42
N ILE A 111 5.79 -4.04 16.42
CA ILE A 111 6.81 -5.09 16.58
C ILE A 111 8.03 -4.54 17.35
N GLY A 112 8.53 -3.36 16.96
CA GLY A 112 9.67 -2.73 17.62
C GLY A 112 9.40 -2.39 19.09
N LYS A 113 8.20 -1.93 19.43
CA LYS A 113 7.77 -1.69 20.82
C LYS A 113 7.71 -2.98 21.63
N ALA A 114 7.04 -4.03 21.10
CA ALA A 114 6.93 -5.32 21.76
C ALA A 114 8.31 -5.95 22.02
N TRP A 115 9.25 -5.78 21.09
CA TRP A 115 10.64 -6.21 21.29
C TRP A 115 11.34 -5.43 22.41
N LEU A 116 11.20 -4.10 22.46
CA LEU A 116 11.79 -3.26 23.51
C LEU A 116 11.21 -3.54 24.89
N GLU A 117 9.94 -3.90 24.97
CA GLU A 117 9.21 -4.25 26.20
C GLU A 117 9.48 -5.70 26.65
N GLY A 118 10.11 -6.52 25.80
CA GLY A 118 10.43 -7.93 26.09
C GLY A 118 9.23 -8.88 25.84
N ASP A 119 8.17 -8.40 25.24
CA ASP A 119 6.99 -9.18 24.88
C ASP A 119 7.19 -9.99 23.58
N LEU A 120 8.25 -9.68 22.82
CA LEU A 120 8.64 -10.38 21.60
C LEU A 120 10.11 -10.80 21.68
N LEU A 121 10.39 -12.07 21.38
CA LEU A 121 11.76 -12.60 21.33
C LEU A 121 12.49 -12.08 20.08
N ILE A 122 13.82 -11.93 20.17
CA ILE A 122 14.68 -11.58 19.03
C ILE A 122 14.47 -12.54 17.84
N SER A 123 14.34 -13.84 18.13
CA SER A 123 14.08 -14.85 17.09
C SER A 123 12.75 -14.68 16.39
N GLU A 124 11.72 -14.24 17.09
CA GLU A 124 10.39 -14.00 16.53
C GLU A 124 10.38 -12.74 15.65
N GLU A 125 11.04 -11.68 16.10
CA GLU A 125 11.26 -10.47 15.31
C GLU A 125 12.01 -10.81 14.00
N HIS A 126 13.09 -11.60 14.06
CA HIS A 126 13.84 -12.02 12.89
C HIS A 126 13.00 -12.85 11.91
N VAL A 127 12.21 -13.81 12.40
CA VAL A 127 11.31 -14.59 11.57
C VAL A 127 10.29 -13.68 10.89
N ALA A 128 9.70 -12.74 11.63
CA ALA A 128 8.70 -11.81 11.09
C ALA A 128 9.30 -10.90 10.02
N SER A 129 10.43 -10.27 10.30
CA SER A 129 11.12 -9.34 9.40
C SER A 129 11.58 -10.04 8.11
N GLU A 130 12.19 -11.23 8.20
CA GLU A 130 12.61 -12.00 7.03
C GLU A 130 11.43 -12.51 6.21
N THR A 131 10.35 -12.96 6.85
CA THR A 131 9.14 -13.40 6.15
C THR A 131 8.51 -12.26 5.39
N LEU A 132 8.42 -11.07 6.01
CA LEU A 132 7.90 -9.88 5.35
C LEU A 132 8.79 -9.47 4.16
N LEU A 133 10.09 -9.38 4.35
CA LEU A 133 11.02 -8.97 3.29
C LEU A 133 10.93 -9.91 2.06
N ARG A 134 10.90 -11.22 2.29
CA ARG A 134 10.74 -12.23 1.22
C ARG A 134 9.39 -12.11 0.50
N SER A 135 8.32 -11.86 1.27
CA SER A 135 6.98 -11.65 0.70
C SER A 135 6.96 -10.43 -0.21
N LEU A 136 7.49 -9.29 0.24
CA LEU A 136 7.55 -8.06 -0.56
C LEU A 136 8.39 -8.25 -1.83
N ALA A 137 9.56 -8.89 -1.71
CA ALA A 137 10.43 -9.18 -2.86
C ALA A 137 9.73 -10.07 -3.89
N ARG A 138 8.98 -11.09 -3.45
CA ARG A 138 8.20 -11.94 -4.36
C ARG A 138 7.08 -11.17 -5.03
N LEU A 139 6.32 -10.37 -4.28
CA LEU A 139 5.26 -9.54 -4.85
C LEU A 139 5.79 -8.56 -5.90
N ARG A 140 6.98 -8.02 -5.69
CA ARG A 140 7.65 -7.17 -6.69
C ARG A 140 7.89 -7.90 -8.02
N THR A 141 8.28 -9.18 -7.98
CA THR A 141 8.50 -9.97 -9.21
C THR A 141 7.23 -10.24 -10.01
N MET A 142 6.05 -10.16 -9.37
CA MET A 142 4.75 -10.33 -10.03
C MET A 142 4.26 -9.03 -10.70
N MET A 143 4.86 -7.88 -10.38
CA MET A 143 4.46 -6.62 -10.98
C MET A 143 5.03 -6.47 -12.39
N PRO A 144 4.27 -5.87 -13.33
CA PRO A 144 4.75 -5.66 -14.69
C PRO A 144 5.96 -4.74 -14.70
N GLN A 145 6.94 -5.09 -15.54
CA GLN A 145 8.07 -4.19 -15.83
C GLN A 145 7.75 -3.35 -17.06
N GLN A 146 7.97 -2.04 -16.98
CA GLN A 146 7.72 -1.11 -18.07
C GLN A 146 9.03 -0.83 -18.80
N PRO A 147 9.16 -1.22 -20.09
CA PRO A 147 10.28 -0.79 -20.91
C PRO A 147 10.33 0.73 -21.00
N LYS A 148 11.50 1.34 -20.83
CA LYS A 148 11.72 2.80 -20.87
C LYS A 148 11.18 3.60 -19.65
N ALA A 149 10.92 2.94 -18.51
CA ALA A 149 10.61 3.64 -17.29
C ALA A 149 11.87 4.35 -16.72
N LEU A 150 11.65 5.41 -15.96
CA LEU A 150 12.71 6.02 -15.16
C LEU A 150 13.21 5.03 -14.12
N THR A 151 14.50 5.02 -13.85
CA THR A 151 15.12 4.11 -12.88
C THR A 151 15.43 4.84 -11.58
N CYS A 152 15.05 4.23 -10.45
CA CYS A 152 15.38 4.69 -9.11
C CYS A 152 16.33 3.69 -8.44
N ALA A 153 17.47 4.17 -7.91
CA ALA A 153 18.36 3.34 -7.11
C ALA A 153 17.86 3.29 -5.65
N LEU A 154 17.80 2.09 -5.09
CA LEU A 154 17.35 1.83 -3.73
C LEU A 154 18.49 1.27 -2.88
N ALA A 155 18.84 1.99 -1.83
CA ALA A 155 19.92 1.62 -0.91
C ALA A 155 19.66 2.16 0.49
N THR A 156 20.19 1.47 1.51
CA THR A 156 20.32 2.06 2.85
C THR A 156 21.66 2.79 2.99
N ALA A 157 21.71 3.75 3.90
CA ALA A 157 22.95 4.44 4.26
C ALA A 157 23.98 3.48 4.90
N PRO A 158 25.28 3.85 4.93
CA PRO A 158 26.26 3.08 5.70
C PRO A 158 25.85 2.95 7.17
N GLY A 159 25.83 1.73 7.67
CA GLY A 159 25.43 1.41 9.05
C GLY A 159 23.92 1.21 9.24
N ASP A 160 23.10 1.28 8.20
CA ASP A 160 21.66 1.06 8.28
C ASP A 160 21.26 -0.28 7.64
N ASP A 161 20.67 -1.18 8.45
CA ASP A 161 20.20 -2.51 8.04
C ASP A 161 18.71 -2.56 7.63
N HIS A 162 17.97 -1.45 7.74
CA HIS A 162 16.52 -1.42 7.57
C HIS A 162 16.08 -1.45 6.08
N THR A 163 15.97 -2.63 5.50
CA THR A 163 15.64 -2.81 4.08
C THR A 163 14.14 -2.97 3.80
N ILE A 164 13.30 -3.22 4.80
CA ILE A 164 11.85 -3.39 4.60
C ILE A 164 11.23 -2.12 4.01
N GLY A 165 11.65 -0.94 4.49
CA GLY A 165 11.21 0.34 3.93
C GLY A 165 11.57 0.49 2.44
N LEU A 166 12.75 0.02 2.03
CA LEU A 166 13.14 -0.01 0.61
C LEU A 166 12.24 -0.96 -0.20
N ALA A 167 11.93 -2.15 0.34
CA ALA A 167 11.08 -3.12 -0.35
C ALA A 167 9.64 -2.62 -0.53
N LEU A 168 9.09 -1.92 0.46
CA LEU A 168 7.80 -1.24 0.34
C LEU A 168 7.86 -0.11 -0.70
N SER A 169 8.91 0.71 -0.67
CA SER A 169 9.13 1.78 -1.65
C SER A 169 9.26 1.23 -3.07
N GLU A 170 9.87 0.06 -3.24
CA GLU A 170 10.01 -0.62 -4.53
C GLU A 170 8.66 -0.97 -5.15
N LEU A 171 7.69 -1.45 -4.36
CA LEU A 171 6.34 -1.74 -4.81
C LEU A 171 5.58 -0.46 -5.20
N VAL A 172 5.71 0.60 -4.40
CA VAL A 172 5.12 1.91 -4.70
C VAL A 172 5.68 2.47 -6.01
N LEU A 173 7.01 2.46 -6.17
CA LEU A 173 7.67 2.94 -7.38
C LEU A 173 7.23 2.14 -8.62
N ALA A 174 7.14 0.81 -8.49
CA ALA A 174 6.66 -0.05 -9.58
C ALA A 174 5.21 0.24 -9.98
N GLU A 175 4.32 0.52 -9.03
CA GLU A 175 2.94 0.95 -9.30
C GLU A 175 2.88 2.27 -10.09
N HIS A 176 3.86 3.15 -9.87
CA HIS A 176 4.02 4.41 -10.59
C HIS A 176 4.89 4.30 -11.85
N ASN A 177 5.09 3.08 -12.36
CA ASN A 177 5.85 2.80 -13.58
C ASN A 177 7.34 3.20 -13.50
N TRP A 178 7.96 3.12 -12.33
CA TRP A 178 9.39 3.25 -12.18
C TRP A 178 10.06 1.86 -12.22
N GLN A 179 11.24 1.79 -12.81
CA GLN A 179 12.17 0.70 -12.60
C GLN A 179 12.99 0.95 -11.33
N THR A 180 13.37 -0.13 -10.65
CA THR A 180 14.17 -0.04 -9.44
C THR A 180 15.48 -0.79 -9.63
N LEU A 181 16.56 -0.17 -9.20
CA LEU A 181 17.88 -0.78 -9.10
C LEU A 181 18.19 -1.00 -7.61
N TRP A 182 18.08 -2.23 -7.17
CA TRP A 182 18.32 -2.60 -5.79
C TRP A 182 19.83 -2.69 -5.52
N LEU A 183 20.38 -1.74 -4.77
CA LEU A 183 21.77 -1.74 -4.32
C LEU A 183 21.94 -2.39 -2.94
N GLY A 184 20.85 -2.47 -2.16
CA GLY A 184 20.83 -3.16 -0.87
C GLY A 184 21.33 -2.34 0.30
N ARG A 185 21.92 -3.05 1.27
CA ARG A 185 22.35 -2.48 2.55
C ARG A 185 23.72 -1.83 2.49
N HIS A 186 23.96 -0.88 3.40
CA HIS A 186 25.27 -0.27 3.65
C HIS A 186 25.94 0.31 2.39
N CYS A 187 25.15 0.91 1.50
CA CYS A 187 25.71 1.43 0.25
C CYS A 187 26.57 2.67 0.51
N PRO A 188 27.88 2.63 0.16
CA PRO A 188 28.72 3.80 0.26
C PRO A 188 28.23 4.94 -0.65
N THR A 189 28.42 6.18 -0.23
CA THR A 189 28.03 7.35 -1.02
C THR A 189 28.68 7.39 -2.40
N GLU A 190 29.95 6.95 -2.48
CA GLU A 190 30.71 6.87 -3.73
C GLU A 190 30.05 5.94 -4.73
N THR A 191 29.53 4.79 -4.26
CA THR A 191 28.80 3.81 -5.08
C THR A 191 27.50 4.42 -5.65
N LEU A 192 26.76 5.19 -4.85
CA LEU A 192 25.57 5.91 -5.33
C LEU A 192 25.92 6.91 -6.43
N ILE A 193 27.02 7.66 -6.25
CA ILE A 193 27.51 8.61 -7.25
C ILE A 193 27.91 7.91 -8.55
N GLU A 194 28.56 6.75 -8.45
CA GLU A 194 28.94 5.95 -9.64
C GLU A 194 27.71 5.47 -10.40
N VAL A 195 26.69 4.97 -9.69
CA VAL A 195 25.44 4.47 -10.30
C VAL A 195 24.69 5.59 -11.02
N ILE A 196 24.58 6.78 -10.41
CA ILE A 196 23.89 7.94 -11.00
C ILE A 196 24.61 8.44 -12.27
N LYS A 197 25.93 8.33 -12.31
CA LYS A 197 26.75 8.79 -13.46
C LYS A 197 26.81 7.80 -14.63
N ARG A 198 26.31 6.57 -14.46
CA ARG A 198 26.28 5.60 -15.57
C ARG A 198 25.23 6.04 -16.59
N PRO A 199 25.57 6.16 -17.86
CA PRO A 199 24.58 6.40 -18.90
C PRO A 199 23.60 5.23 -18.96
N SER A 200 22.30 5.53 -19.05
CA SER A 200 21.20 4.58 -19.20
C SER A 200 21.25 3.84 -20.51
#